data_43f7734d84d930a459dc04aa258fbd13
#
_entry.id   43f7734d84d930a459dc04aa258fbd13
#
_cell.length_a   1.000
_cell.length_b   1.000
_cell.length_c   1.000
_cell.angle_alpha   90.00
_cell.angle_beta   90.00
_cell.angle_gamma   90.00
#
_symmetry.space_group_name_H-M   'P 1'
#
loop_
_entity.id
_entity.type
_entity.pdbx_description
1 polymer ?
#
loop_
_entity_poly.entity_id
_entity_poly.type
_entity_poly.pdbx_seq_one_letter_code
_entity_poly.pdbx_strand_id
1 'polypeptide(L)'
;MRLRKTLPADIKQIIASGDVEAVARAVERCEVGAYLRGSVYESRLMHFPASEEITDFLLARGEEINSRDRYERTPIHARVRSRCLDQIPMLIARGGDINARDTSDQTALFDVVERFPVADVSRMISWGADPLVVADSRVYGKATLVENVVSWHNFLDTPRALAVIRLLLSVGAPVGERVLIALRAMDRMRCTFITHGLPETVSQTVFDEASAALSELCALFAVEQREAQRAPVVGERLELDPSVPALRQHGELWDLLVPDSGQCKTLQGEVIRIAGRVGYEVYDNGGINWDRSFGALLDQYLSVVRSGLPMPPASVARAEAAVASLKGRSMSHQAVDDITELAVAWVRLNPVLVEADLPDVGR
;
A
#
# COMPACT_ATOMS: atom_id res chain seq x y z
N MET A 1 -31.66 33.56 17.54
CA MET A 1 -30.84 32.52 18.21
C MET A 1 -29.70 32.15 17.24
N ARG A 2 -28.44 32.09 17.71
CA ARG A 2 -27.30 31.77 16.83
C ARG A 2 -27.32 30.29 16.48
N LEU A 3 -27.31 29.96 15.20
CA LEU A 3 -27.23 28.59 14.72
C LEU A 3 -25.84 27.99 14.98
N ARG A 4 -25.76 26.67 15.08
CA ARG A 4 -24.52 25.93 15.31
C ARG A 4 -23.87 25.57 13.99
N LYS A 5 -22.55 25.73 13.88
CA LYS A 5 -21.74 25.30 12.74
C LYS A 5 -21.40 23.80 12.76
N THR A 6 -21.74 23.11 13.87
CA THR A 6 -21.44 21.69 14.04
C THR A 6 -22.70 20.87 14.23
N LEU A 7 -22.67 19.67 13.67
CA LEU A 7 -23.72 18.68 13.81
C LEU A 7 -23.70 18.01 15.18
N PRO A 8 -24.84 17.45 15.63
CA PRO A 8 -24.89 16.56 16.79
C PRO A 8 -23.94 15.36 16.61
N ALA A 9 -23.38 14.86 17.72
CA ALA A 9 -22.42 13.75 17.67
C ALA A 9 -23.05 12.43 17.17
N ASP A 10 -24.32 12.24 17.43
CA ASP A 10 -25.14 11.06 17.05
C ASP A 10 -25.83 11.20 15.69
N ILE A 11 -25.54 12.25 14.92
CA ILE A 11 -26.22 12.52 13.63
C ILE A 11 -26.17 11.34 12.64
N LYS A 12 -25.08 10.55 12.64
CA LYS A 12 -24.95 9.37 11.79
C LYS A 12 -26.03 8.33 12.11
N GLN A 13 -26.28 8.09 13.40
CA GLN A 13 -27.29 7.13 13.87
C GLN A 13 -28.69 7.64 13.56
N ILE A 14 -28.92 8.94 13.73
CA ILE A 14 -30.20 9.59 13.43
C ILE A 14 -30.52 9.48 11.93
N ILE A 15 -29.55 9.75 11.03
CA ILE A 15 -29.75 9.59 9.58
C ILE A 15 -29.97 8.11 9.23
N ALA A 16 -29.20 7.21 9.83
CA ALA A 16 -29.33 5.76 9.59
C ALA A 16 -30.67 5.17 10.07
N SER A 17 -31.42 5.85 10.96
CA SER A 17 -32.77 5.41 11.37
C SER A 17 -33.80 5.53 10.26
N GLY A 18 -33.55 6.33 9.23
CA GLY A 18 -34.52 6.59 8.16
C GLY A 18 -35.65 7.57 8.53
N ASP A 19 -35.68 8.06 9.78
CA ASP A 19 -36.73 8.97 10.28
C ASP A 19 -36.40 10.42 9.90
N VAL A 20 -37.12 10.94 8.91
CA VAL A 20 -36.96 12.34 8.44
C VAL A 20 -37.27 13.35 9.54
N GLU A 21 -38.28 13.10 10.40
CA GLU A 21 -38.64 14.02 11.47
C GLU A 21 -37.55 14.06 12.57
N ALA A 22 -36.94 12.91 12.86
CA ALA A 22 -35.81 12.85 13.78
C ALA A 22 -34.61 13.63 13.23
N VAL A 23 -34.29 13.49 11.94
CA VAL A 23 -33.25 14.28 11.28
C VAL A 23 -33.61 15.78 11.35
N ALA A 24 -34.85 16.16 11.02
CA ALA A 24 -35.29 17.56 11.06
C ALA A 24 -35.07 18.18 12.44
N ARG A 25 -35.53 17.50 13.49
CA ARG A 25 -35.34 17.95 14.90
C ARG A 25 -33.85 18.07 15.26
N ALA A 26 -33.02 17.11 14.83
CA ALA A 26 -31.59 17.10 15.15
C ALA A 26 -30.85 18.29 14.53
N VAL A 27 -31.23 18.69 13.31
CA VAL A 27 -30.55 19.75 12.55
C VAL A 27 -31.24 21.13 12.63
N GLU A 28 -32.37 21.26 13.35
CA GLU A 28 -33.15 22.51 13.48
C GLU A 28 -32.30 23.72 13.87
N ARG A 29 -31.32 23.47 14.77
CA ARG A 29 -30.43 24.52 15.28
C ARG A 29 -29.06 24.55 14.61
N CYS A 30 -28.89 23.85 13.49
CA CYS A 30 -27.65 23.82 12.74
C CYS A 30 -27.70 24.74 11.52
N GLU A 31 -26.61 25.40 11.21
CA GLU A 31 -26.46 26.12 9.92
C GLU A 31 -26.52 25.13 8.76
N VAL A 32 -26.94 25.60 7.58
CA VAL A 32 -26.73 24.86 6.34
C VAL A 32 -25.23 24.68 6.13
N GLY A 33 -24.81 23.47 5.73
CA GLY A 33 -23.40 23.14 5.60
C GLY A 33 -22.67 22.87 6.92
N ALA A 34 -23.39 22.74 8.05
CA ALA A 34 -22.78 22.32 9.31
C ALA A 34 -22.03 20.97 9.17
N TYR A 35 -20.90 20.82 9.88
CA TYR A 35 -20.05 19.66 9.80
C TYR A 35 -19.98 18.86 11.11
N LEU A 36 -19.63 17.57 11.04
CA LEU A 36 -19.48 16.70 12.21
C LEU A 36 -18.15 17.01 12.90
N ARG A 37 -18.24 17.55 14.12
CA ARG A 37 -17.07 17.86 14.95
C ARG A 37 -16.32 16.59 15.35
N GLY A 38 -14.98 16.62 15.29
CA GLY A 38 -14.12 15.48 15.63
C GLY A 38 -13.99 14.45 14.50
N SER A 39 -14.70 14.63 13.38
CA SER A 39 -14.42 13.87 12.17
C SER A 39 -13.16 14.42 11.49
N VAL A 40 -12.22 13.55 11.14
CA VAL A 40 -11.01 13.91 10.37
C VAL A 40 -11.39 14.57 9.04
N TYR A 41 -12.55 14.21 8.48
CA TYR A 41 -13.03 14.65 7.18
C TYR A 41 -13.90 15.93 7.24
N GLU A 42 -14.33 16.35 8.43
CA GLU A 42 -15.33 17.43 8.59
C GLU A 42 -16.58 17.17 7.73
N SER A 43 -17.07 15.93 7.77
CA SER A 43 -18.20 15.48 6.94
C SER A 43 -19.47 16.29 7.22
N ARG A 44 -20.16 16.72 6.16
CA ARG A 44 -21.45 17.42 6.18
C ARG A 44 -22.60 16.43 6.05
N LEU A 45 -23.85 16.90 6.22
CA LEU A 45 -25.03 16.02 6.19
C LEU A 45 -25.12 15.13 4.94
N MET A 46 -24.89 15.71 3.77
CA MET A 46 -24.97 14.99 2.49
C MET A 46 -23.93 13.89 2.32
N HIS A 47 -22.85 13.87 3.13
CA HIS A 47 -21.82 12.82 3.10
C HIS A 47 -22.25 11.52 3.78
N PHE A 48 -23.31 11.54 4.60
CA PHE A 48 -23.80 10.33 5.26
C PHE A 48 -24.77 9.55 4.34
N PRO A 49 -24.70 8.21 4.29
CA PRO A 49 -25.68 7.39 3.60
C PRO A 49 -27.08 7.69 4.16
N ALA A 50 -28.02 7.97 3.27
CA ALA A 50 -29.37 8.37 3.62
C ALA A 50 -30.38 7.83 2.61
N SER A 51 -31.66 7.68 3.01
CA SER A 51 -32.76 7.37 2.12
C SER A 51 -33.05 8.54 1.14
N GLU A 52 -33.83 8.29 0.11
CA GLU A 52 -34.26 9.33 -0.83
C GLU A 52 -35.01 10.45 -0.11
N GLU A 53 -35.92 10.11 0.80
CA GLU A 53 -36.73 11.07 1.55
C GLU A 53 -35.87 11.99 2.41
N ILE A 54 -34.87 11.42 3.11
CA ILE A 54 -33.92 12.24 3.89
C ILE A 54 -33.08 13.12 2.97
N THR A 55 -32.61 12.57 1.83
CA THR A 55 -31.83 13.34 0.86
C THR A 55 -32.64 14.52 0.32
N ASP A 56 -33.90 14.29 -0.04
CA ASP A 56 -34.80 15.35 -0.52
C ASP A 56 -35.12 16.40 0.55
N PHE A 57 -35.32 15.97 1.80
CA PHE A 57 -35.46 16.88 2.94
C PHE A 57 -34.18 17.76 3.11
N LEU A 58 -33.02 17.19 3.02
CA LEU A 58 -31.76 17.92 3.17
C LEU A 58 -31.54 18.94 2.06
N LEU A 59 -31.89 18.57 0.81
CA LEU A 59 -31.85 19.49 -0.34
C LEU A 59 -32.88 20.63 -0.18
N ALA A 60 -34.12 20.32 0.24
CA ALA A 60 -35.14 21.32 0.52
C ALA A 60 -34.73 22.28 1.64
N ARG A 61 -33.94 21.80 2.60
CA ARG A 61 -33.33 22.62 3.66
C ARG A 61 -32.23 23.56 3.14
N GLY A 62 -31.70 23.33 1.92
CA GLY A 62 -30.62 24.10 1.31
C GLY A 62 -29.23 23.46 1.40
N GLU A 63 -29.13 22.20 1.82
CA GLU A 63 -27.85 21.48 1.73
C GLU A 63 -27.47 21.24 0.27
N GLU A 64 -26.19 21.33 -0.04
CA GLU A 64 -25.69 21.20 -1.41
C GLU A 64 -25.40 19.73 -1.75
N ILE A 65 -25.94 19.24 -2.89
CA ILE A 65 -25.72 17.86 -3.36
C ILE A 65 -24.23 17.56 -3.63
N ASN A 66 -23.43 18.55 -4.01
CA ASN A 66 -22.01 18.47 -4.25
C ASN A 66 -21.19 19.12 -3.11
N SER A 67 -21.75 19.16 -1.89
CA SER A 67 -21.05 19.70 -0.73
C SER A 67 -19.67 19.04 -0.55
N ARG A 68 -18.68 19.82 -0.13
CA ARG A 68 -17.30 19.38 -0.01
C ARG A 68 -16.88 19.19 1.45
N ASP A 69 -16.21 18.07 1.75
CA ASP A 69 -15.55 17.86 3.03
C ASP A 69 -14.19 18.57 3.08
N ARG A 70 -13.41 18.35 4.16
CA ARG A 70 -12.07 18.93 4.31
C ARG A 70 -11.08 18.55 3.20
N TYR A 71 -11.28 17.40 2.56
CA TYR A 71 -10.45 16.88 1.47
C TYR A 71 -11.09 17.11 0.10
N GLU A 72 -12.01 18.10 -0.01
CA GLU A 72 -12.77 18.41 -1.23
C GLU A 72 -13.61 17.24 -1.79
N ARG A 73 -13.86 16.20 -0.98
CA ARG A 73 -14.67 15.04 -1.37
C ARG A 73 -16.14 15.38 -1.34
N THR A 74 -16.86 14.87 -2.35
CA THR A 74 -18.32 15.02 -2.47
C THR A 74 -19.07 13.86 -1.81
N PRO A 75 -20.40 13.95 -1.65
CA PRO A 75 -21.23 12.85 -1.21
C PRO A 75 -21.04 11.56 -2.00
N ILE A 76 -20.76 11.62 -3.32
CA ILE A 76 -20.46 10.43 -4.13
C ILE A 76 -19.18 9.74 -3.66
N HIS A 77 -18.08 10.46 -3.40
CA HIS A 77 -16.90 9.89 -2.78
C HIS A 77 -17.21 9.22 -1.43
N ALA A 78 -18.05 9.87 -0.62
CA ALA A 78 -18.46 9.32 0.67
C ALA A 78 -19.28 8.02 0.54
N ARG A 79 -20.15 7.88 -0.49
CA ARG A 79 -20.89 6.63 -0.77
C ARG A 79 -19.96 5.51 -1.17
N VAL A 80 -18.96 5.76 -2.01
CA VAL A 80 -17.92 4.78 -2.35
C VAL A 80 -17.21 4.30 -1.08
N ARG A 81 -16.74 5.21 -0.25
CA ARG A 81 -16.01 4.88 1.00
C ARG A 81 -16.87 4.13 2.02
N SER A 82 -18.18 4.41 2.05
CA SER A 82 -19.16 3.71 2.90
C SER A 82 -19.69 2.42 2.30
N ARG A 83 -19.22 2.00 1.13
CA ARG A 83 -19.70 0.84 0.35
C ARG A 83 -21.20 0.89 0.02
N CYS A 84 -21.75 2.09 -0.13
CA CYS A 84 -23.17 2.34 -0.46
C CYS A 84 -23.32 2.76 -1.92
N LEU A 85 -22.75 2.00 -2.87
CA LEU A 85 -22.76 2.33 -4.29
C LEU A 85 -24.18 2.46 -4.85
N ASP A 86 -25.13 1.68 -4.35
CA ASP A 86 -26.52 1.68 -4.80
C ASP A 86 -27.23 3.04 -4.59
N GLN A 87 -26.69 3.92 -3.74
CA GLN A 87 -27.20 5.27 -3.53
C GLN A 87 -26.63 6.31 -4.53
N ILE A 88 -25.62 5.97 -5.32
CA ILE A 88 -24.97 6.89 -6.25
C ILE A 88 -25.93 7.35 -7.36
N PRO A 89 -26.72 6.47 -8.03
CA PRO A 89 -27.67 6.90 -9.04
C PRO A 89 -28.67 7.93 -8.54
N MET A 90 -29.14 7.79 -7.31
CA MET A 90 -30.05 8.73 -6.64
C MET A 90 -29.40 10.12 -6.49
N LEU A 91 -28.10 10.18 -6.12
CA LEU A 91 -27.37 11.43 -6.02
C LEU A 91 -27.17 12.08 -7.40
N ILE A 92 -26.81 11.28 -8.43
CA ILE A 92 -26.66 11.75 -9.81
C ILE A 92 -27.96 12.34 -10.34
N ALA A 93 -29.11 11.67 -10.11
CA ALA A 93 -30.41 12.15 -10.52
C ALA A 93 -30.78 13.52 -9.92
N ARG A 94 -30.17 13.89 -8.80
CA ARG A 94 -30.30 15.17 -8.11
C ARG A 94 -29.18 16.18 -8.41
N GLY A 95 -28.37 15.92 -9.44
CA GLY A 95 -27.29 16.81 -9.87
C GLY A 95 -25.94 16.55 -9.17
N GLY A 96 -25.76 15.38 -8.56
CA GLY A 96 -24.48 14.95 -8.01
C GLY A 96 -23.46 14.74 -9.13
N ASP A 97 -22.27 15.35 -8.99
CA ASP A 97 -21.19 15.24 -9.95
C ASP A 97 -20.34 13.99 -9.65
N ILE A 98 -20.48 12.95 -10.50
CA ILE A 98 -19.73 11.69 -10.38
C ILE A 98 -18.25 11.87 -10.72
N ASN A 99 -17.89 12.92 -11.47
CA ASN A 99 -16.54 13.23 -11.91
C ASN A 99 -15.87 14.34 -11.06
N ALA A 100 -16.51 14.74 -9.94
CA ALA A 100 -15.92 15.68 -9.01
C ALA A 100 -14.56 15.18 -8.53
N ARG A 101 -13.57 16.09 -8.39
CA ARG A 101 -12.21 15.80 -7.94
C ARG A 101 -12.02 16.20 -6.48
N ASP A 102 -11.21 15.42 -5.76
CA ASP A 102 -10.80 15.70 -4.39
C ASP A 102 -9.46 16.49 -4.35
N THR A 103 -8.90 16.70 -3.15
CA THR A 103 -7.62 17.40 -2.97
C THR A 103 -6.42 16.72 -3.62
N SER A 104 -6.54 15.43 -3.96
CA SER A 104 -5.53 14.64 -4.68
C SER A 104 -5.78 14.64 -6.20
N ASP A 105 -6.70 15.48 -6.67
CA ASP A 105 -7.16 15.53 -8.05
C ASP A 105 -7.79 14.22 -8.55
N GLN A 106 -8.26 13.37 -7.62
CA GLN A 106 -8.86 12.07 -7.91
C GLN A 106 -10.39 12.15 -7.89
N THR A 107 -11.03 11.42 -8.82
CA THR A 107 -12.47 11.17 -8.79
C THR A 107 -12.80 9.96 -7.90
N ALA A 108 -14.07 9.78 -7.55
CA ALA A 108 -14.53 8.62 -6.79
C ALA A 108 -14.21 7.28 -7.50
N LEU A 109 -14.03 7.28 -8.82
CA LEU A 109 -13.67 6.08 -9.58
C LEU A 109 -12.27 5.54 -9.21
N PHE A 110 -11.32 6.39 -8.75
CA PHE A 110 -10.02 5.93 -8.25
C PHE A 110 -10.17 4.99 -7.03
N ASP A 111 -11.01 5.36 -6.06
CA ASP A 111 -11.30 4.49 -4.91
C ASP A 111 -11.98 3.17 -5.34
N VAL A 112 -12.82 3.20 -6.39
CA VAL A 112 -13.55 2.02 -6.87
C VAL A 112 -12.62 1.04 -7.60
N VAL A 113 -11.77 1.50 -8.51
CA VAL A 113 -10.83 0.62 -9.22
C VAL A 113 -9.82 -0.04 -8.27
N GLU A 114 -9.50 0.63 -7.16
CA GLU A 114 -8.58 0.11 -6.15
C GLU A 114 -9.20 -1.03 -5.32
N ARG A 115 -10.49 -0.92 -4.92
CA ARG A 115 -11.04 -1.72 -3.79
C ARG A 115 -12.24 -2.57 -4.13
N PHE A 116 -12.85 -2.39 -5.30
CA PHE A 116 -14.13 -3.02 -5.61
C PHE A 116 -14.00 -4.05 -6.74
N PRO A 117 -14.95 -4.99 -6.84
CA PRO A 117 -15.03 -5.93 -7.96
C PRO A 117 -15.19 -5.19 -9.29
N VAL A 118 -14.76 -5.84 -10.39
CA VAL A 118 -14.89 -5.29 -11.75
C VAL A 118 -16.34 -4.90 -12.11
N ALA A 119 -17.33 -5.63 -11.58
CA ALA A 119 -18.73 -5.31 -11.79
C ALA A 119 -19.10 -3.91 -11.27
N ASP A 120 -18.58 -3.50 -10.12
CA ASP A 120 -18.82 -2.18 -9.55
C ASP A 120 -18.10 -1.08 -10.32
N VAL A 121 -16.90 -1.35 -10.84
CA VAL A 121 -16.18 -0.45 -11.76
C VAL A 121 -17.03 -0.23 -13.02
N SER A 122 -17.55 -1.31 -13.61
CA SER A 122 -18.45 -1.24 -14.79
C SER A 122 -19.70 -0.43 -14.50
N ARG A 123 -20.32 -0.61 -13.31
CA ARG A 123 -21.50 0.17 -12.88
C ARG A 123 -21.17 1.67 -12.80
N MET A 124 -20.05 2.03 -12.16
CA MET A 124 -19.64 3.45 -12.07
C MET A 124 -19.45 4.08 -13.45
N ILE A 125 -18.80 3.38 -14.36
CA ILE A 125 -18.63 3.84 -15.75
C ILE A 125 -20.00 3.98 -16.44
N SER A 126 -20.90 3.01 -16.26
CA SER A 126 -22.26 3.08 -16.82
C SER A 126 -23.09 4.25 -16.28
N TRP A 127 -22.79 4.74 -15.09
CA TRP A 127 -23.41 5.93 -14.49
C TRP A 127 -22.74 7.25 -14.90
N GLY A 128 -21.72 7.22 -15.76
CA GLY A 128 -21.05 8.38 -16.32
C GLY A 128 -19.75 8.77 -15.65
N ALA A 129 -19.14 7.88 -14.82
CA ALA A 129 -17.78 8.10 -14.36
C ALA A 129 -16.82 8.03 -15.54
N ASP A 130 -15.93 9.03 -15.64
CA ASP A 130 -14.96 9.13 -16.73
C ASP A 130 -13.77 8.15 -16.53
N PRO A 131 -13.63 7.11 -17.39
CA PRO A 131 -12.53 6.18 -17.30
C PRO A 131 -11.22 6.74 -17.87
N LEU A 132 -11.24 7.88 -18.57
CA LEU A 132 -10.06 8.50 -19.17
C LEU A 132 -9.35 9.47 -18.23
N VAL A 133 -9.88 9.66 -17.04
CA VAL A 133 -9.37 10.62 -16.05
C VAL A 133 -7.91 10.32 -15.68
N VAL A 134 -7.10 11.37 -15.69
CA VAL A 134 -5.74 11.36 -15.12
C VAL A 134 -5.73 12.34 -13.96
N ALA A 135 -5.37 11.87 -12.77
CA ALA A 135 -5.16 12.72 -11.62
C ALA A 135 -3.77 13.37 -11.70
N ASP A 136 -3.64 14.62 -11.27
CA ASP A 136 -2.36 15.33 -11.18
C ASP A 136 -2.18 15.91 -9.77
N SER A 137 -1.91 15.01 -8.83
CA SER A 137 -1.73 15.35 -7.42
C SER A 137 -0.41 16.07 -7.20
N ARG A 138 -0.44 17.18 -6.45
CA ARG A 138 0.78 17.90 -6.04
C ARG A 138 1.72 17.05 -5.19
N VAL A 139 1.20 16.03 -4.51
CA VAL A 139 1.95 15.15 -3.60
C VAL A 139 2.43 13.90 -4.32
N TYR A 140 1.54 13.27 -5.11
CA TYR A 140 1.79 11.95 -5.72
C TYR A 140 2.11 12.02 -7.21
N GLY A 141 2.04 13.22 -7.82
CA GLY A 141 2.20 13.41 -9.25
C GLY A 141 1.04 12.85 -10.08
N LYS A 142 1.29 12.63 -11.36
CA LYS A 142 0.28 12.10 -12.28
C LYS A 142 0.02 10.62 -12.01
N ALA A 143 -1.26 10.24 -12.05
CA ALA A 143 -1.71 8.85 -11.92
C ALA A 143 -2.90 8.58 -12.84
N THR A 144 -2.87 7.45 -13.54
CA THR A 144 -4.00 6.92 -14.29
C THR A 144 -4.78 5.91 -13.45
N LEU A 145 -6.01 5.58 -13.86
CA LEU A 145 -6.77 4.51 -13.19
C LEU A 145 -6.06 3.17 -13.29
N VAL A 146 -5.41 2.86 -14.42
CA VAL A 146 -4.67 1.61 -14.63
C VAL A 146 -3.48 1.52 -13.67
N GLU A 147 -2.73 2.62 -13.49
CA GLU A 147 -1.66 2.68 -12.48
C GLU A 147 -2.20 2.49 -11.06
N ASN A 148 -3.34 3.11 -10.75
CA ASN A 148 -3.95 2.99 -9.42
C ASN A 148 -4.36 1.54 -9.10
N VAL A 149 -4.87 0.79 -10.09
CA VAL A 149 -5.18 -0.64 -9.91
C VAL A 149 -3.96 -1.43 -9.46
N VAL A 150 -2.80 -1.24 -10.08
CA VAL A 150 -1.60 -2.05 -9.80
C VAL A 150 -0.77 -1.53 -8.62
N SER A 151 -0.84 -0.22 -8.31
CA SER A 151 0.03 0.40 -7.28
C SER A 151 -0.29 -0.02 -5.85
N TRP A 152 -1.54 -0.42 -5.57
CA TRP A 152 -2.04 -0.77 -4.25
C TRP A 152 -2.31 -2.27 -4.07
N HIS A 153 -1.99 -3.10 -5.10
CA HIS A 153 -2.29 -4.51 -5.08
C HIS A 153 -1.03 -5.34 -4.81
N ASN A 154 -1.20 -6.35 -3.97
CA ASN A 154 -0.21 -7.39 -3.84
C ASN A 154 -0.39 -8.41 -4.98
N PHE A 155 0.59 -9.31 -5.12
CA PHE A 155 0.55 -10.34 -6.14
C PHE A 155 -0.72 -11.22 -6.09
N LEU A 156 -1.27 -11.51 -4.91
CA LEU A 156 -2.43 -12.41 -4.76
C LEU A 156 -3.74 -11.78 -5.26
N ASP A 157 -3.82 -10.45 -5.37
CA ASP A 157 -4.99 -9.74 -5.91
C ASP A 157 -4.96 -9.59 -7.44
N THR A 158 -3.94 -10.15 -8.10
CA THR A 158 -3.74 -10.03 -9.55
C THR A 158 -4.94 -10.47 -10.40
N PRO A 159 -5.73 -11.54 -10.05
CA PRO A 159 -6.93 -11.89 -10.83
C PRO A 159 -7.95 -10.76 -10.89
N ARG A 160 -8.21 -10.07 -9.77
CA ARG A 160 -9.09 -8.91 -9.74
C ARG A 160 -8.49 -7.74 -10.55
N ALA A 161 -7.20 -7.47 -10.36
CA ALA A 161 -6.50 -6.41 -11.08
C ALA A 161 -6.59 -6.64 -12.60
N LEU A 162 -6.35 -7.85 -13.07
CA LEU A 162 -6.47 -8.22 -14.49
C LEU A 162 -7.87 -7.92 -15.03
N ALA A 163 -8.93 -8.33 -14.31
CA ALA A 163 -10.30 -8.08 -14.74
C ALA A 163 -10.62 -6.59 -14.86
N VAL A 164 -10.19 -5.78 -13.88
CA VAL A 164 -10.39 -4.32 -13.88
C VAL A 164 -9.57 -3.65 -14.98
N ILE A 165 -8.31 -4.04 -15.16
CA ILE A 165 -7.43 -3.49 -16.20
C ILE A 165 -8.00 -3.79 -17.60
N ARG A 166 -8.46 -5.01 -17.85
CA ARG A 166 -9.09 -5.36 -19.13
C ARG A 166 -10.31 -4.50 -19.44
N LEU A 167 -11.16 -4.26 -18.44
CA LEU A 167 -12.29 -3.34 -18.56
C LEU A 167 -11.82 -1.92 -18.90
N LEU A 168 -10.86 -1.37 -18.14
CA LEU A 168 -10.34 -0.03 -18.35
C LEU A 168 -9.71 0.13 -19.74
N LEU A 169 -8.92 -0.85 -20.19
CA LEU A 169 -8.34 -0.83 -21.54
C LEU A 169 -9.41 -0.92 -22.62
N SER A 170 -10.48 -1.70 -22.41
CA SER A 170 -11.58 -1.81 -23.38
C SER A 170 -12.34 -0.51 -23.62
N VAL A 171 -12.31 0.41 -22.65
CA VAL A 171 -12.93 1.75 -22.75
C VAL A 171 -11.90 2.84 -23.07
N GLY A 172 -10.65 2.48 -23.38
CA GLY A 172 -9.60 3.39 -23.81
C GLY A 172 -8.89 4.14 -22.68
N ALA A 173 -8.95 3.66 -21.42
CA ALA A 173 -8.26 4.29 -20.31
C ALA A 173 -6.74 4.39 -20.55
N PRO A 174 -6.10 5.53 -20.21
CA PRO A 174 -4.67 5.70 -20.41
C PRO A 174 -3.85 4.81 -19.47
N VAL A 175 -2.70 4.36 -19.99
CA VAL A 175 -1.71 3.55 -19.25
C VAL A 175 -0.54 4.45 -18.88
N GLY A 176 -0.16 4.46 -17.60
CA GLY A 176 1.00 5.19 -17.12
C GLY A 176 2.24 4.31 -16.98
N GLU A 177 3.41 4.92 -16.86
CA GLU A 177 4.70 4.22 -16.82
C GLU A 177 4.88 3.35 -15.56
N ARG A 178 4.22 3.71 -14.45
CA ARG A 178 4.33 2.98 -13.17
C ARG A 178 3.74 1.56 -13.22
N VAL A 179 2.91 1.26 -14.21
CA VAL A 179 2.39 -0.11 -14.42
C VAL A 179 3.52 -1.12 -14.55
N LEU A 180 4.57 -0.80 -15.32
CA LEU A 180 5.71 -1.69 -15.53
C LEU A 180 6.49 -1.96 -14.23
N ILE A 181 6.62 -0.93 -13.38
CA ILE A 181 7.30 -1.03 -12.08
C ILE A 181 6.49 -1.95 -11.15
N ALA A 182 5.19 -1.75 -11.09
CA ALA A 182 4.29 -2.54 -10.25
C ALA A 182 4.25 -4.02 -10.68
N LEU A 183 4.17 -4.31 -11.98
CA LEU A 183 4.19 -5.68 -12.49
C LEU A 183 5.50 -6.39 -12.18
N ARG A 184 6.64 -5.71 -12.28
CA ARG A 184 7.95 -6.27 -11.89
C ARG A 184 8.03 -6.56 -10.39
N ALA A 185 7.40 -5.71 -9.55
CA ALA A 185 7.34 -5.95 -8.11
C ALA A 185 6.46 -7.17 -7.77
N MET A 186 5.31 -7.32 -8.45
CA MET A 186 4.45 -8.49 -8.31
C MET A 186 5.15 -9.78 -8.77
N ASP A 187 5.90 -9.73 -9.87
CA ASP A 187 6.67 -10.88 -10.38
C ASP A 187 7.81 -11.25 -9.41
N ARG A 188 8.43 -10.27 -8.76
CA ARG A 188 9.40 -10.54 -7.69
C ARG A 188 8.74 -11.30 -6.54
N MET A 189 7.54 -10.90 -6.10
CA MET A 189 6.81 -11.58 -5.03
C MET A 189 6.43 -13.01 -5.43
N ARG A 190 5.97 -13.22 -6.68
CA ARG A 190 5.73 -14.56 -7.23
C ARG A 190 6.99 -15.44 -7.15
N CYS A 191 8.14 -14.92 -7.57
CA CYS A 191 9.42 -15.63 -7.47
C CYS A 191 9.76 -15.95 -6.01
N THR A 192 9.58 -15.02 -5.07
CA THR A 192 9.81 -15.24 -3.64
C THR A 192 8.97 -16.40 -3.11
N PHE A 193 7.69 -16.47 -3.46
CA PHE A 193 6.83 -17.58 -3.05
C PHE A 193 7.26 -18.92 -3.65
N ILE A 194 7.73 -18.95 -4.89
CA ILE A 194 8.27 -20.18 -5.50
C ILE A 194 9.58 -20.59 -4.81
N THR A 195 10.46 -19.62 -4.53
CA THR A 195 11.80 -19.86 -3.97
C THR A 195 11.72 -20.35 -2.52
N HIS A 196 10.89 -19.73 -1.69
CA HIS A 196 10.86 -19.95 -0.25
C HIS A 196 9.66 -20.75 0.25
N GLY A 197 8.68 -21.03 -0.63
CA GLY A 197 7.41 -21.66 -0.30
C GLY A 197 6.30 -20.65 0.00
N LEU A 198 5.07 -21.13 -0.11
CA LEU A 198 3.89 -20.30 0.18
C LEU A 198 3.74 -20.09 1.69
N PRO A 199 3.32 -18.89 2.14
CA PRO A 199 2.86 -18.69 3.50
C PRO A 199 1.70 -19.64 3.84
N GLU A 200 1.58 -20.07 5.10
CA GLU A 200 0.50 -20.98 5.55
C GLU A 200 -0.92 -20.45 5.26
N THR A 201 -1.06 -19.15 5.14
CA THR A 201 -2.33 -18.47 4.85
C THR A 201 -2.70 -18.48 3.36
N VAL A 202 -1.79 -18.92 2.47
CA VAL A 202 -1.96 -18.91 1.01
C VAL A 202 -2.08 -20.33 0.49
N SER A 203 -3.23 -20.67 -0.10
CA SER A 203 -3.40 -21.99 -0.76
C SER A 203 -2.71 -22.00 -2.14
N GLN A 204 -2.33 -23.21 -2.60
CA GLN A 204 -1.77 -23.42 -3.91
C GLN A 204 -2.71 -22.90 -5.03
N THR A 205 -4.00 -23.09 -4.90
CA THR A 205 -5.00 -22.61 -5.87
C THR A 205 -4.97 -21.09 -6.03
N VAL A 206 -4.95 -20.36 -4.92
CA VAL A 206 -4.87 -18.87 -4.94
C VAL A 206 -3.56 -18.41 -5.58
N PHE A 207 -2.45 -19.07 -5.29
CA PHE A 207 -1.17 -18.78 -5.91
C PHE A 207 -1.18 -19.04 -7.42
N ASP A 208 -1.74 -20.17 -7.86
CA ASP A 208 -1.80 -20.56 -9.28
C ASP A 208 -2.68 -19.59 -10.08
N GLU A 209 -3.83 -19.18 -9.53
CA GLU A 209 -4.72 -18.19 -10.13
C GLU A 209 -4.03 -16.82 -10.25
N ALA A 210 -3.34 -16.38 -9.20
CA ALA A 210 -2.59 -15.14 -9.20
C ALA A 210 -1.42 -15.17 -10.21
N SER A 211 -0.70 -16.29 -10.28
CA SER A 211 0.40 -16.48 -11.23
C SER A 211 -0.06 -16.44 -12.68
N ALA A 212 -1.18 -17.11 -12.99
CA ALA A 212 -1.78 -17.09 -14.32
C ALA A 212 -2.23 -15.66 -14.71
N ALA A 213 -2.92 -14.96 -13.82
CA ALA A 213 -3.36 -13.58 -14.05
C ALA A 213 -2.18 -12.61 -14.22
N LEU A 214 -1.11 -12.77 -13.43
CA LEU A 214 0.11 -11.98 -13.61
C LEU A 214 0.77 -12.23 -14.95
N SER A 215 0.84 -13.50 -15.39
CA SER A 215 1.41 -13.84 -16.70
C SER A 215 0.65 -13.17 -17.84
N GLU A 216 -0.68 -13.11 -17.75
CA GLU A 216 -1.49 -12.38 -18.73
C GLU A 216 -1.25 -10.87 -18.69
N LEU A 217 -1.14 -10.26 -17.49
CA LEU A 217 -0.80 -8.84 -17.37
C LEU A 217 0.59 -8.55 -17.92
N CYS A 218 1.58 -9.37 -17.60
CA CYS A 218 2.93 -9.24 -18.14
C CYS A 218 2.95 -9.32 -19.67
N ALA A 219 2.17 -10.22 -20.25
CA ALA A 219 2.02 -10.33 -21.71
C ALA A 219 1.34 -9.07 -22.31
N LEU A 220 0.29 -8.52 -21.67
CA LEU A 220 -0.40 -7.31 -22.13
C LEU A 220 0.52 -6.09 -22.19
N PHE A 221 1.47 -5.99 -21.26
CA PHE A 221 2.37 -4.84 -21.14
C PHE A 221 3.81 -5.13 -21.59
N ALA A 222 4.05 -6.27 -22.24
CA ALA A 222 5.36 -6.72 -22.71
C ALA A 222 6.44 -6.72 -21.58
N VAL A 223 6.06 -7.13 -20.38
CA VAL A 223 6.97 -7.33 -19.24
C VAL A 223 7.46 -8.76 -19.25
N GLU A 224 8.77 -8.94 -19.31
CA GLU A 224 9.39 -10.25 -19.17
C GLU A 224 9.36 -10.71 -17.72
N GLN A 225 8.82 -11.91 -17.46
CA GLN A 225 8.80 -12.52 -16.14
C GLN A 225 10.15 -13.17 -15.82
N ARG A 226 10.54 -13.10 -14.55
CA ARG A 226 11.76 -13.73 -14.08
C ARG A 226 11.56 -15.22 -13.88
N GLU A 227 12.63 -15.98 -14.08
CA GLU A 227 12.70 -17.35 -13.60
C GLU A 227 12.95 -17.33 -12.08
N ALA A 228 12.12 -18.06 -11.34
CA ALA A 228 12.33 -18.24 -9.92
C ALA A 228 13.54 -19.16 -9.66
N GLN A 229 14.38 -18.76 -8.75
CA GLN A 229 15.54 -19.56 -8.35
C GLN A 229 15.16 -20.51 -7.21
N ARG A 230 15.82 -21.67 -7.14
CA ARG A 230 15.72 -22.52 -5.95
C ARG A 230 16.43 -21.86 -4.77
N ALA A 231 15.79 -21.81 -3.59
CA ALA A 231 16.45 -21.38 -2.39
C ALA A 231 17.66 -22.29 -2.10
N PRO A 232 18.84 -21.74 -1.87
CA PRO A 232 19.99 -22.54 -1.48
C PRO A 232 19.80 -23.02 -0.03
N VAL A 233 20.39 -24.18 0.28
CA VAL A 233 20.28 -24.82 1.61
C VAL A 233 21.53 -24.65 2.43
N VAL A 234 21.42 -24.84 3.76
CA VAL A 234 22.56 -24.85 4.68
C VAL A 234 23.67 -25.80 4.16
N GLY A 235 24.90 -25.32 4.18
CA GLY A 235 26.08 -26.01 3.64
C GLY A 235 26.36 -25.72 2.17
N GLU A 236 25.46 -25.18 1.40
CA GLU A 236 25.73 -24.74 0.03
C GLU A 236 26.59 -23.47 0.01
N ARG A 237 27.37 -23.32 -1.04
CA ARG A 237 28.19 -22.13 -1.28
C ARG A 237 27.49 -21.21 -2.26
N LEU A 238 27.39 -19.94 -1.90
CA LEU A 238 26.91 -18.89 -2.78
C LEU A 238 28.00 -18.51 -3.80
N GLU A 239 27.60 -18.43 -5.06
CA GLU A 239 28.43 -17.89 -6.13
C GLU A 239 28.14 -16.39 -6.28
N LEU A 240 29.09 -15.57 -5.81
CA LEU A 240 28.94 -14.12 -5.76
C LEU A 240 29.97 -13.45 -6.68
N ASP A 241 29.48 -12.56 -7.54
CA ASP A 241 30.36 -11.72 -8.35
C ASP A 241 30.83 -10.50 -7.55
N PRO A 242 32.13 -10.39 -7.20
CA PRO A 242 32.64 -9.26 -6.44
C PRO A 242 32.60 -7.93 -7.20
N SER A 243 32.44 -7.94 -8.53
CA SER A 243 32.34 -6.73 -9.35
C SER A 243 30.97 -6.04 -9.24
N VAL A 244 29.94 -6.77 -8.79
CA VAL A 244 28.59 -6.20 -8.59
C VAL A 244 28.61 -5.23 -7.41
N PRO A 245 28.11 -4.00 -7.56
CA PRO A 245 27.99 -3.05 -6.45
C PRO A 245 27.21 -3.64 -5.26
N ALA A 246 27.64 -3.37 -4.04
CA ALA A 246 27.09 -3.98 -2.83
C ALA A 246 25.57 -3.79 -2.69
N LEU A 247 25.02 -2.60 -2.97
CA LEU A 247 23.57 -2.33 -2.90
C LEU A 247 22.79 -3.18 -3.90
N ARG A 248 23.30 -3.38 -5.12
CA ARG A 248 22.68 -4.27 -6.10
C ARG A 248 22.74 -5.71 -5.65
N GLN A 249 23.91 -6.16 -5.18
CA GLN A 249 24.09 -7.53 -4.69
C GLN A 249 23.24 -7.82 -3.45
N HIS A 250 23.04 -6.83 -2.58
CA HIS A 250 22.09 -6.94 -1.47
C HIS A 250 20.68 -7.30 -1.97
N GLY A 251 20.20 -6.62 -3.02
CA GLY A 251 18.89 -6.93 -3.60
C GLY A 251 18.83 -8.35 -4.20
N GLU A 252 19.90 -8.81 -4.86
CA GLU A 252 20.00 -10.17 -5.41
C GLU A 252 20.02 -11.23 -4.28
N LEU A 253 20.77 -10.97 -3.20
CA LEU A 253 20.80 -11.84 -2.01
C LEU A 253 19.47 -11.82 -1.23
N TRP A 254 18.80 -10.67 -1.19
CA TRP A 254 17.46 -10.57 -0.61
C TRP A 254 16.47 -11.49 -1.34
N ASP A 255 16.38 -11.39 -2.66
CA ASP A 255 15.48 -12.21 -3.48
C ASP A 255 15.78 -13.71 -3.31
N LEU A 256 17.03 -14.08 -3.08
CA LEU A 256 17.50 -15.47 -2.96
C LEU A 256 17.36 -16.07 -1.56
N LEU A 257 17.63 -15.29 -0.51
CA LEU A 257 17.84 -15.80 0.86
C LEU A 257 16.73 -15.40 1.84
N VAL A 258 15.99 -14.32 1.57
CA VAL A 258 15.05 -13.75 2.53
C VAL A 258 13.61 -14.18 2.18
N PRO A 259 12.93 -14.91 3.08
CA PRO A 259 11.51 -15.27 2.87
C PRO A 259 10.61 -14.04 3.02
N ASP A 260 9.37 -14.15 2.53
CA ASP A 260 8.34 -13.09 2.63
C ASP A 260 8.06 -12.70 4.09
N SER A 261 8.09 -13.68 4.99
CA SER A 261 7.84 -13.46 6.42
C SER A 261 8.72 -14.35 7.29
N GLY A 262 8.93 -13.90 8.53
CA GLY A 262 9.72 -14.64 9.52
C GLY A 262 11.22 -14.42 9.39
N GLN A 263 11.97 -15.26 10.13
CA GLN A 263 13.43 -15.27 10.12
C GLN A 263 13.98 -16.09 8.96
N CYS A 264 15.19 -15.77 8.52
CA CYS A 264 15.90 -16.58 7.54
C CYS A 264 16.46 -17.87 8.18
N LYS A 265 16.56 -18.92 7.39
CA LYS A 265 17.16 -20.20 7.82
C LYS A 265 18.67 -20.14 7.96
N THR A 266 19.32 -19.12 7.41
CA THR A 266 20.77 -18.98 7.37
C THR A 266 21.23 -17.64 7.89
N LEU A 267 22.43 -17.60 8.49
CA LEU A 267 23.06 -16.36 8.97
C LEU A 267 23.29 -15.36 7.84
N GLN A 268 23.61 -15.85 6.63
CA GLN A 268 23.77 -15.02 5.44
C GLN A 268 22.45 -14.34 5.06
N GLY A 269 21.35 -15.09 5.06
CA GLY A 269 20.02 -14.52 4.83
C GLY A 269 19.63 -13.53 5.92
N GLU A 270 19.90 -13.86 7.18
CA GLU A 270 19.49 -13.04 8.31
C GLU A 270 20.21 -11.67 8.34
N VAL A 271 21.52 -11.63 8.07
CA VAL A 271 22.23 -10.35 8.01
C VAL A 271 21.75 -9.45 6.87
N ILE A 272 21.40 -10.03 5.73
CA ILE A 272 20.78 -9.32 4.60
C ILE A 272 19.38 -8.83 4.98
N ARG A 273 18.55 -9.68 5.61
CA ARG A 273 17.21 -9.34 6.08
C ARG A 273 17.22 -8.17 7.06
N ILE A 274 18.13 -8.21 8.06
CA ILE A 274 18.22 -7.14 9.06
C ILE A 274 18.58 -5.81 8.38
N ALA A 275 19.62 -5.80 7.54
CA ALA A 275 20.03 -4.58 6.84
C ALA A 275 18.88 -4.00 5.98
N GLY A 276 18.17 -4.83 5.22
CA GLY A 276 17.04 -4.39 4.39
C GLY A 276 15.82 -3.91 5.20
N ARG A 277 15.49 -4.59 6.32
CA ARG A 277 14.39 -4.15 7.21
C ARG A 277 14.67 -2.78 7.85
N VAL A 278 15.90 -2.57 8.29
CA VAL A 278 16.35 -1.27 8.82
C VAL A 278 16.32 -0.22 7.73
N GLY A 279 16.79 -0.55 6.52
CA GLY A 279 16.74 0.33 5.36
C GLY A 279 15.33 0.77 5.03
N TYR A 280 14.39 -0.16 4.91
CA TYR A 280 12.99 0.14 4.64
C TYR A 280 12.38 1.07 5.69
N GLU A 281 12.63 0.81 6.98
CA GLU A 281 12.09 1.65 8.06
C GLU A 281 12.64 3.09 8.01
N VAL A 282 13.91 3.26 7.65
CA VAL A 282 14.54 4.59 7.59
C VAL A 282 14.17 5.34 6.30
N TYR A 283 14.27 4.69 5.14
CA TYR A 283 14.07 5.33 3.84
C TYR A 283 12.60 5.55 3.50
N ASP A 284 11.76 4.53 3.73
CA ASP A 284 10.37 4.54 3.26
C ASP A 284 9.39 4.96 4.35
N ASN A 285 9.65 4.61 5.62
CA ASN A 285 8.78 4.91 6.75
C ASN A 285 9.24 6.10 7.61
N GLY A 286 10.42 6.65 7.36
CA GLY A 286 10.96 7.78 8.16
C GLY A 286 11.12 7.47 9.65
N GLY A 287 11.23 6.19 10.01
CA GLY A 287 11.42 5.75 11.39
C GLY A 287 10.15 5.76 12.26
N ILE A 288 8.95 5.84 11.67
CA ILE A 288 7.68 5.91 12.43
C ILE A 288 7.48 4.66 13.30
N ASN A 289 7.88 3.48 12.80
CA ASN A 289 7.72 2.21 13.53
C ASN A 289 8.95 1.82 14.35
N TRP A 290 9.90 2.75 14.55
CA TRP A 290 11.12 2.47 15.27
C TRP A 290 10.89 2.23 16.76
N ASP A 291 11.08 1.01 17.21
CA ASP A 291 10.89 0.56 18.58
C ASP A 291 12.10 -0.22 19.12
N ARG A 292 11.93 -0.89 20.27
CA ARG A 292 13.00 -1.67 20.91
C ARG A 292 13.44 -2.89 20.09
N SER A 293 12.55 -3.43 19.25
CA SER A 293 12.86 -4.60 18.41
C SER A 293 13.89 -4.27 17.33
N PHE A 294 13.87 -3.05 16.77
CA PHE A 294 14.94 -2.60 15.87
C PHE A 294 16.31 -2.53 16.56
N GLY A 295 16.34 -2.14 17.84
CA GLY A 295 17.56 -2.20 18.64
C GLY A 295 18.10 -3.62 18.78
N ALA A 296 17.21 -4.60 19.02
CA ALA A 296 17.57 -6.02 19.12
C ALA A 296 18.02 -6.59 17.76
N LEU A 297 17.37 -6.23 16.65
CA LEU A 297 17.82 -6.58 15.29
C LEU A 297 19.24 -6.09 15.02
N LEU A 298 19.55 -4.85 15.38
CA LEU A 298 20.89 -4.28 15.21
C LEU A 298 21.95 -4.98 16.09
N ASP A 299 21.58 -5.48 17.28
CA ASP A 299 22.47 -6.31 18.09
C ASP A 299 22.74 -7.67 17.43
N GLN A 300 21.70 -8.30 16.86
CA GLN A 300 21.87 -9.53 16.07
C GLN A 300 22.75 -9.29 14.85
N TYR A 301 22.54 -8.18 14.12
CA TYR A 301 23.41 -7.80 13.00
C TYR A 301 24.88 -7.79 13.41
N LEU A 302 25.23 -7.10 14.51
CA LEU A 302 26.60 -7.07 15.01
C LEU A 302 27.10 -8.45 15.43
N SER A 303 26.26 -9.29 16.02
CA SER A 303 26.62 -10.68 16.36
C SER A 303 27.02 -11.46 15.11
N VAL A 304 26.24 -11.35 14.03
CA VAL A 304 26.53 -12.05 12.78
C VAL A 304 27.79 -11.53 12.13
N VAL A 305 27.97 -10.21 11.96
CA VAL A 305 29.18 -9.67 11.29
C VAL A 305 30.48 -9.91 12.06
N ARG A 306 30.39 -10.24 13.36
CA ARG A 306 31.54 -10.66 14.18
C ARG A 306 31.80 -12.17 14.17
N SER A 307 30.89 -12.95 13.58
CA SER A 307 30.98 -14.41 13.48
C SER A 307 31.69 -14.85 12.19
N GLY A 308 32.01 -16.15 12.09
CA GLY A 308 32.60 -16.75 10.90
C GLY A 308 34.01 -16.27 10.61
N LEU A 309 34.37 -16.16 9.33
CA LEU A 309 35.69 -15.59 8.93
C LEU A 309 35.68 -14.09 9.26
N PRO A 310 36.72 -13.61 9.96
CA PRO A 310 36.73 -12.26 10.50
C PRO A 310 36.83 -11.20 9.40
N MET A 311 35.99 -10.19 9.51
CA MET A 311 36.10 -8.97 8.69
C MET A 311 37.32 -8.14 9.13
N PRO A 312 37.84 -7.28 8.22
CA PRO A 312 38.90 -6.32 8.60
C PRO A 312 38.45 -5.47 9.82
N PRO A 313 39.36 -5.17 10.77
CA PRO A 313 39.03 -4.42 11.99
C PRO A 313 38.33 -3.05 11.68
N ALA A 314 38.78 -2.38 10.63
CA ALA A 314 38.14 -1.12 10.19
C ALA A 314 36.68 -1.30 9.75
N SER A 315 36.36 -2.43 9.11
CA SER A 315 34.98 -2.74 8.69
C SER A 315 34.08 -3.05 9.90
N VAL A 316 34.60 -3.77 10.89
CA VAL A 316 33.87 -4.03 12.15
C VAL A 316 33.61 -2.72 12.89
N ALA A 317 34.63 -1.85 13.02
CA ALA A 317 34.47 -0.55 13.66
C ALA A 317 33.44 0.33 12.93
N ARG A 318 33.41 0.27 11.60
CA ARG A 318 32.36 0.99 10.77
C ARG A 318 30.98 0.43 11.05
N ALA A 319 30.80 -0.89 11.15
CA ALA A 319 29.54 -1.52 11.51
C ALA A 319 29.06 -1.10 12.91
N GLU A 320 29.95 -1.09 13.89
CA GLU A 320 29.65 -0.66 15.26
C GLU A 320 29.21 0.81 15.31
N ALA A 321 29.92 1.69 14.59
CA ALA A 321 29.57 3.10 14.51
C ALA A 321 28.20 3.33 13.84
N ALA A 322 27.92 2.62 12.73
CA ALA A 322 26.64 2.68 12.03
C ALA A 322 25.49 2.21 12.94
N VAL A 323 25.65 1.06 13.61
CA VAL A 323 24.67 0.54 14.56
C VAL A 323 24.43 1.49 15.73
N ALA A 324 25.50 2.07 16.31
CA ALA A 324 25.38 3.04 17.40
C ALA A 324 24.59 4.31 16.94
N SER A 325 24.87 4.80 15.74
CA SER A 325 24.14 5.91 15.13
C SER A 325 22.65 5.61 14.99
N LEU A 326 22.29 4.45 14.42
CA LEU A 326 20.90 4.04 14.23
C LEU A 326 20.17 3.81 15.56
N LYS A 327 20.79 3.20 16.54
CA LYS A 327 20.23 3.04 17.90
C LYS A 327 20.01 4.38 18.59
N GLY A 328 20.85 5.38 18.31
CA GLY A 328 20.67 6.76 18.75
C GLY A 328 19.52 7.52 18.05
N ARG A 329 18.76 6.84 17.20
CA ARG A 329 17.64 7.39 16.40
C ARG A 329 18.06 8.55 15.49
N SER A 330 19.30 8.54 15.00
CA SER A 330 19.75 9.57 14.05
C SER A 330 19.11 9.46 12.66
N MET A 331 18.44 8.31 12.36
CA MET A 331 17.87 7.97 11.05
C MET A 331 18.84 8.28 9.89
N SER A 332 20.14 8.03 10.12
CA SER A 332 21.20 8.33 9.17
C SER A 332 21.15 7.41 7.97
N HIS A 333 20.92 7.98 6.78
CA HIS A 333 20.99 7.24 5.51
C HIS A 333 22.37 6.61 5.32
N GLN A 334 23.45 7.34 5.64
CA GLN A 334 24.82 6.81 5.55
C GLN A 334 25.01 5.57 6.45
N ALA A 335 24.41 5.56 7.65
CA ALA A 335 24.51 4.41 8.53
C ALA A 335 23.75 3.18 7.99
N VAL A 336 22.63 3.41 7.28
CA VAL A 336 21.91 2.35 6.57
C VAL A 336 22.75 1.80 5.41
N ASP A 337 23.33 2.67 4.60
CA ASP A 337 24.22 2.25 3.51
C ASP A 337 25.40 1.45 4.05
N ASP A 338 26.00 1.90 5.15
CA ASP A 338 27.11 1.22 5.80
C ASP A 338 26.76 -0.21 6.25
N ILE A 339 25.62 -0.40 6.95
CA ILE A 339 25.22 -1.76 7.36
C ILE A 339 24.87 -2.64 6.16
N THR A 340 24.30 -2.07 5.09
CA THR A 340 23.95 -2.81 3.87
C THR A 340 25.20 -3.27 3.12
N GLU A 341 26.16 -2.38 2.90
CA GLU A 341 27.44 -2.73 2.28
C GLU A 341 28.21 -3.76 3.08
N LEU A 342 28.26 -3.59 4.41
CA LEU A 342 29.00 -4.48 5.30
C LEU A 342 28.32 -5.85 5.45
N ALA A 343 26.99 -5.94 5.38
CA ALA A 343 26.27 -7.21 5.29
C ALA A 343 26.73 -8.01 4.07
N VAL A 344 26.72 -7.37 2.89
CA VAL A 344 27.19 -8.00 1.65
C VAL A 344 28.68 -8.38 1.73
N ALA A 345 29.52 -7.51 2.28
CA ALA A 345 30.94 -7.81 2.46
C ALA A 345 31.17 -9.02 3.37
N TRP A 346 30.39 -9.15 4.45
CA TRP A 346 30.44 -10.31 5.32
C TRP A 346 29.99 -11.59 4.61
N VAL A 347 28.91 -11.56 3.83
CA VAL A 347 28.44 -12.71 3.04
C VAL A 347 29.49 -13.13 2.00
N ARG A 348 30.17 -12.18 1.36
CA ARG A 348 31.28 -12.48 0.42
C ARG A 348 32.45 -13.22 1.10
N LEU A 349 32.75 -12.86 2.34
CA LEU A 349 33.79 -13.57 3.13
C LEU A 349 33.30 -14.93 3.62
N ASN A 350 32.00 -15.06 3.90
CA ASN A 350 31.35 -16.24 4.46
C ASN A 350 30.32 -16.82 3.50
N PRO A 351 30.70 -17.24 2.26
CA PRO A 351 29.76 -17.63 1.24
C PRO A 351 29.11 -19.00 1.44
N VAL A 352 29.62 -19.84 2.34
CA VAL A 352 28.99 -21.11 2.69
C VAL A 352 27.87 -20.86 3.70
N LEU A 353 26.67 -21.28 3.36
CA LEU A 353 25.49 -21.03 4.18
C LEU A 353 25.53 -21.77 5.52
N VAL A 354 25.39 -21.04 6.60
CA VAL A 354 25.40 -21.53 7.99
C VAL A 354 23.99 -21.35 8.56
N GLU A 355 23.50 -22.35 9.28
CA GLU A 355 22.21 -22.30 9.96
C GLU A 355 22.12 -21.10 10.91
N ALA A 356 21.00 -20.42 10.88
CA ALA A 356 20.73 -19.29 11.77
C ALA A 356 20.15 -19.82 13.10
N ASP A 357 20.93 -19.73 14.17
CA ASP A 357 20.49 -19.97 15.55
C ASP A 357 20.46 -18.63 16.29
N LEU A 358 19.45 -17.81 15.97
CA LEU A 358 19.28 -16.47 16.53
C LEU A 358 17.88 -16.38 17.19
N PRO A 359 17.77 -15.66 18.33
CA PRO A 359 16.46 -15.48 18.97
C PRO A 359 15.50 -14.70 18.09
N ASP A 360 14.22 -15.08 18.09
CA ASP A 360 13.18 -14.29 17.43
C ASP A 360 12.96 -12.97 18.18
N VAL A 361 13.11 -11.86 17.47
CA VAL A 361 12.90 -10.51 18.01
C VAL A 361 11.58 -9.88 17.53
N GLY A 362 10.71 -10.70 16.91
CA GLY A 362 9.36 -10.30 16.54
C GLY A 362 9.27 -9.30 15.36
N ARG A 363 10.24 -9.33 14.45
CA ARG A 363 10.29 -8.42 13.26
C ARG A 363 10.69 -9.18 12.00
#